data_440dd4b91a0f4a92ca185c1e6a3e963e
#
_entry.id   440dd4b91a0f4a92ca185c1e6a3e963e
#
_cell.length_a   1.000
_cell.length_b   1.000
_cell.length_c   1.000
_cell.angle_alpha   90.00
_cell.angle_beta   90.00
_cell.angle_gamma   90.00
#
_symmetry.space_group_name_H-M   'P 1'
#
loop_
_entity.id
_entity.type
_entity.pdbx_description
1 polymer ?
#
loop_
_entity_poly.entity_id
_entity_poly.type
_entity_poly.pdbx_seq_one_letter_code
_entity_poly.pdbx_strand_id
1 'polypeptide(L)'
;LRSIEREMKVSGIGYEVLVADSATEEATEMLMREEFPSVRFFPFKENVGFKKLVNVSLEEARGEYVFLINSDIVLSPGAVPEMLSYLKAHPEIGLLGPKQYNFNGSLQQSCFHFYRPETILYRRTWLGRLPFGRKHLRWFTLAQEPLTEPTAVDWIIGSAMLVSRAKAQTVGPMDERFFLYMEDVDWCRRFWEHGYKVVHYPNTFVYHYHGKGSAKGGFFGSLLFNPLTWYHIDSALKYFWKYRGKPLPPVE
;
A
#
# COMPACT_ATOMS: atom_id res chain seq x y z
N LEU A 1 11.53 -10.70 -6.67
CA LEU A 1 11.07 -11.97 -7.27
C LEU A 1 11.65 -13.17 -6.54
N ARG A 2 12.96 -13.26 -6.31
CA ARG A 2 13.61 -14.42 -5.66
C ARG A 2 13.06 -14.74 -4.25
N SER A 3 12.60 -13.75 -3.48
CA SER A 3 11.94 -14.02 -2.19
C SER A 3 10.56 -14.65 -2.35
N ILE A 4 9.84 -14.30 -3.42
CA ILE A 4 8.56 -14.91 -3.76
C ILE A 4 8.78 -16.38 -4.14
N GLU A 5 9.68 -16.66 -5.05
CA GLU A 5 9.99 -18.05 -5.47
C GLU A 5 10.37 -18.94 -4.28
N ARG A 6 11.22 -18.42 -3.37
CA ARG A 6 11.61 -19.14 -2.15
C ARG A 6 10.42 -19.45 -1.26
N GLU A 7 9.58 -18.45 -1.00
CA GLU A 7 8.41 -18.55 -0.14
C GLU A 7 7.38 -19.53 -0.73
N MET A 8 7.08 -19.39 -2.01
CA MET A 8 6.07 -20.21 -2.68
C MET A 8 6.51 -21.67 -2.87
N LYS A 9 7.81 -21.90 -3.07
CA LYS A 9 8.37 -23.26 -3.14
C LYS A 9 8.17 -24.05 -1.84
N VAL A 10 8.27 -23.37 -0.70
CA VAL A 10 8.12 -23.99 0.63
C VAL A 10 6.64 -24.15 0.98
N SER A 11 5.79 -23.18 0.62
CA SER A 11 4.38 -23.18 0.99
C SER A 11 3.53 -24.22 0.28
N GLY A 12 3.95 -24.68 -0.92
CA GLY A 12 3.16 -25.59 -1.76
C GLY A 12 1.86 -24.99 -2.31
N ILE A 13 1.64 -23.68 -2.16
CA ILE A 13 0.46 -22.98 -2.69
C ILE A 13 0.63 -22.74 -4.18
N GLY A 14 -0.39 -23.07 -4.97
CA GLY A 14 -0.43 -22.72 -6.39
C GLY A 14 -0.48 -21.20 -6.57
N TYR A 15 0.39 -20.66 -7.41
CA TYR A 15 0.52 -19.23 -7.60
C TYR A 15 0.89 -18.85 -9.03
N GLU A 16 0.66 -17.61 -9.37
CA GLU A 16 1.21 -16.92 -10.53
C GLU A 16 1.86 -15.61 -10.07
N VAL A 17 2.81 -15.11 -10.83
CA VAL A 17 3.43 -13.81 -10.58
C VAL A 17 3.18 -12.90 -11.78
N LEU A 18 2.62 -11.74 -11.49
CA LEU A 18 2.45 -10.65 -12.44
C LEU A 18 3.36 -9.50 -12.03
N VAL A 19 4.10 -8.97 -12.97
CA VAL A 19 4.93 -7.77 -12.77
C VAL A 19 4.47 -6.71 -13.74
N ALA A 20 3.93 -5.62 -13.22
CA ALA A 20 3.64 -4.42 -13.99
C ALA A 20 4.70 -3.36 -13.67
N ASP A 21 5.40 -2.87 -14.68
CA ASP A 21 6.49 -1.91 -14.52
C ASP A 21 6.25 -0.65 -15.33
N SER A 22 6.64 0.48 -14.77
CA SER A 22 6.34 1.82 -15.26
C SER A 22 7.62 2.55 -15.61
N ALA A 23 7.67 3.15 -16.80
CA ALA A 23 8.89 3.69 -17.42
C ALA A 23 9.97 2.60 -17.55
N THR A 24 9.54 1.45 -18.08
CA THR A 24 10.35 0.24 -18.16
C THR A 24 11.61 0.48 -19.01
N GLU A 25 12.75 0.17 -18.43
CA GLU A 25 14.05 0.21 -19.10
C GLU A 25 14.32 -1.11 -19.84
N GLU A 26 15.08 -1.05 -20.94
CA GLU A 26 15.45 -2.23 -21.73
C GLU A 26 16.16 -3.30 -20.88
N ALA A 27 17.00 -2.87 -19.94
CA ALA A 27 17.67 -3.77 -18.99
C ALA A 27 16.68 -4.56 -18.13
N THR A 28 15.56 -3.94 -17.71
CA THR A 28 14.50 -4.60 -16.96
C THR A 28 13.79 -5.64 -17.84
N GLU A 29 13.48 -5.29 -19.10
CA GLU A 29 12.85 -6.23 -20.03
C GLU A 29 13.73 -7.45 -20.30
N MET A 30 15.04 -7.24 -20.49
CA MET A 30 16.01 -8.33 -20.67
C MET A 30 16.08 -9.23 -19.42
N LEU A 31 16.20 -8.64 -18.24
CA LEU A 31 16.23 -9.37 -16.97
C LEU A 31 14.96 -10.23 -16.78
N MET A 32 13.79 -9.68 -17.04
CA MET A 32 12.52 -10.40 -16.90
C MET A 32 12.45 -11.58 -17.88
N ARG A 33 12.87 -11.38 -19.12
CA ARG A 33 12.85 -12.43 -20.14
C ARG A 33 13.87 -13.56 -19.85
N GLU A 34 15.06 -13.21 -19.35
CA GLU A 34 16.15 -14.15 -19.16
C GLU A 34 16.10 -14.89 -17.81
N GLU A 35 15.84 -14.16 -16.72
CA GLU A 35 15.87 -14.76 -15.37
C GLU A 35 14.49 -15.18 -14.87
N PHE A 36 13.38 -14.57 -15.37
CA PHE A 36 12.03 -14.82 -14.87
C PHE A 36 11.00 -15.11 -16.00
N PRO A 37 11.28 -16.07 -16.90
CA PRO A 37 10.43 -16.34 -18.07
C PRO A 37 9.01 -16.83 -17.73
N SER A 38 8.80 -17.33 -16.51
CA SER A 38 7.48 -17.78 -16.04
C SER A 38 6.60 -16.63 -15.49
N VAL A 39 7.17 -15.44 -15.30
CA VAL A 39 6.46 -14.26 -14.80
C VAL A 39 5.71 -13.59 -15.93
N ARG A 40 4.45 -13.25 -15.72
CA ARG A 40 3.69 -12.43 -16.66
C ARG A 40 4.09 -10.98 -16.49
N PHE A 41 4.78 -10.44 -17.48
CA PHE A 41 5.36 -9.10 -17.43
C PHE A 41 4.59 -8.12 -18.29
N PHE A 42 4.24 -6.95 -17.71
CA PHE A 42 3.48 -5.86 -18.33
C PHE A 42 4.31 -4.58 -18.31
N PRO A 43 5.18 -4.37 -19.29
CA PRO A 43 6.00 -3.16 -19.38
C PRO A 43 5.19 -1.97 -19.91
N PHE A 44 5.35 -0.82 -19.28
CA PHE A 44 4.84 0.45 -19.76
C PHE A 44 6.01 1.38 -20.09
N LYS A 45 6.05 1.91 -21.30
CA LYS A 45 7.13 2.81 -21.74
C LYS A 45 7.14 4.15 -21.00
N GLU A 46 5.96 4.59 -20.53
CA GLU A 46 5.80 5.84 -19.80
C GLU A 46 5.47 5.59 -18.34
N ASN A 47 5.68 6.60 -17.49
CA ASN A 47 5.27 6.53 -16.09
C ASN A 47 3.74 6.69 -15.98
N VAL A 48 3.05 5.57 -15.81
CA VAL A 48 1.58 5.50 -15.71
C VAL A 48 1.05 5.62 -14.28
N GLY A 49 1.94 5.71 -13.29
CA GLY A 49 1.62 5.79 -11.85
C GLY A 49 1.17 4.46 -11.25
N PHE A 50 1.27 4.38 -9.92
CA PHE A 50 1.06 3.15 -9.14
C PHE A 50 -0.33 2.51 -9.37
N LYS A 51 -1.41 3.31 -9.32
CA LYS A 51 -2.78 2.80 -9.51
C LYS A 51 -2.99 2.04 -10.82
N LYS A 52 -2.37 2.48 -11.93
CA LYS A 52 -2.54 1.81 -13.23
C LYS A 52 -1.87 0.44 -13.22
N LEU A 53 -0.69 0.33 -12.60
CA LEU A 53 0.02 -0.94 -12.45
C LEU A 53 -0.81 -1.93 -11.62
N VAL A 54 -1.38 -1.47 -10.50
CA VAL A 54 -2.27 -2.27 -9.66
C VAL A 54 -3.53 -2.70 -10.42
N ASN A 55 -4.18 -1.78 -11.12
CA ASN A 55 -5.42 -2.07 -11.83
C ASN A 55 -5.22 -3.11 -12.94
N VAL A 56 -4.16 -3.00 -13.74
CA VAL A 56 -3.82 -4.00 -14.75
C VAL A 56 -3.52 -5.34 -14.10
N SER A 57 -2.78 -5.36 -12.98
CA SER A 57 -2.48 -6.59 -12.26
C SER A 57 -3.74 -7.26 -11.70
N LEU A 58 -4.69 -6.48 -11.16
CA LEU A 58 -5.99 -6.99 -10.67
C LEU A 58 -6.88 -7.54 -11.80
N GLU A 59 -6.90 -6.87 -12.94
CA GLU A 59 -7.66 -7.28 -14.13
C GLU A 59 -7.12 -8.60 -14.69
N GLU A 60 -5.81 -8.73 -14.78
CA GLU A 60 -5.11 -9.87 -15.36
C GLU A 60 -4.96 -11.07 -14.40
N ALA A 61 -5.10 -10.84 -13.09
CA ALA A 61 -4.96 -11.88 -12.08
C ALA A 61 -6.02 -12.97 -12.23
N ARG A 62 -5.60 -14.23 -12.14
CA ARG A 62 -6.46 -15.44 -12.22
C ARG A 62 -6.68 -16.07 -10.85
N GLY A 63 -5.78 -15.81 -9.89
CA GLY A 63 -5.85 -16.30 -8.52
C GLY A 63 -7.11 -15.82 -7.78
N GLU A 64 -7.56 -16.59 -6.81
CA GLU A 64 -8.67 -16.24 -5.91
C GLU A 64 -8.29 -15.07 -4.97
N TYR A 65 -7.02 -15.02 -4.60
CA TYR A 65 -6.44 -13.97 -3.77
C TYR A 65 -5.30 -13.29 -4.53
N VAL A 66 -5.15 -12.00 -4.33
CA VAL A 66 -4.09 -11.20 -4.95
C VAL A 66 -3.27 -10.54 -3.85
N PHE A 67 -1.97 -10.80 -3.85
CA PHE A 67 -1.03 -10.11 -2.97
C PHE A 67 -0.29 -9.04 -3.75
N LEU A 68 -0.74 -7.81 -3.60
CA LEU A 68 -0.09 -6.64 -4.18
C LEU A 68 1.15 -6.30 -3.35
N ILE A 69 2.31 -6.28 -3.98
CA ILE A 69 3.57 -5.90 -3.33
C ILE A 69 4.42 -5.03 -4.25
N ASN A 70 5.12 -4.07 -3.67
CA ASN A 70 6.10 -3.27 -4.39
C ASN A 70 7.33 -4.10 -4.76
N SER A 71 8.06 -3.69 -5.80
CA SER A 71 9.28 -4.37 -6.28
C SER A 71 10.42 -4.39 -5.26
N ASP A 72 10.40 -3.50 -4.28
CA ASP A 72 11.38 -3.37 -3.19
C ASP A 72 10.94 -4.05 -1.88
N ILE A 73 9.97 -4.98 -1.97
CA ILE A 73 9.55 -5.85 -0.86
C ILE A 73 10.34 -7.18 -0.89
N VAL A 74 10.75 -7.61 0.30
CA VAL A 74 11.26 -8.96 0.54
C VAL A 74 10.36 -9.66 1.55
N LEU A 75 9.80 -10.81 1.17
CA LEU A 75 8.92 -11.61 2.01
C LEU A 75 9.70 -12.30 3.14
N SER A 76 9.16 -12.28 4.35
CA SER A 76 9.65 -13.17 5.42
C SER A 76 9.13 -14.60 5.21
N PRO A 77 9.85 -15.62 5.69
CA PRO A 77 9.40 -17.01 5.61
C PRO A 77 8.03 -17.22 6.28
N GLY A 78 7.12 -17.89 5.58
CA GLY A 78 5.78 -18.19 6.08
C GLY A 78 4.76 -17.04 5.95
N ALA A 79 5.16 -15.87 5.45
CA ALA A 79 4.29 -14.68 5.39
C ALA A 79 3.04 -14.91 4.55
N VAL A 80 3.18 -15.49 3.37
CA VAL A 80 2.06 -15.67 2.44
C VAL A 80 1.06 -16.70 2.96
N PRO A 81 1.45 -17.93 3.33
CA PRO A 81 0.50 -18.93 3.81
C PRO A 81 -0.21 -18.49 5.10
N GLU A 82 0.46 -17.80 6.00
CA GLU A 82 -0.12 -17.32 7.25
C GLU A 82 -1.18 -16.25 6.99
N MET A 83 -0.85 -15.20 6.21
CA MET A 83 -1.80 -14.16 5.83
C MET A 83 -2.99 -14.74 5.06
N LEU A 84 -2.75 -15.65 4.14
CA LEU A 84 -3.79 -16.28 3.34
C LEU A 84 -4.73 -17.11 4.22
N SER A 85 -4.18 -17.90 5.15
CA SER A 85 -4.98 -18.69 6.09
C SER A 85 -5.86 -17.79 6.96
N TYR A 86 -5.30 -16.69 7.46
CA TYR A 86 -6.04 -15.73 8.26
C TYR A 86 -7.15 -15.05 7.47
N LEU A 87 -6.87 -14.58 6.25
CA LEU A 87 -7.88 -13.95 5.39
C LEU A 87 -9.02 -14.91 5.01
N LYS A 88 -8.72 -16.19 4.79
CA LYS A 88 -9.74 -17.23 4.54
C LYS A 88 -10.63 -17.49 5.74
N ALA A 89 -10.08 -17.45 6.94
CA ALA A 89 -10.83 -17.66 8.17
C ALA A 89 -11.71 -16.46 8.57
N HIS A 90 -11.47 -15.28 7.99
CA HIS A 90 -12.14 -14.01 8.31
C HIS A 90 -12.81 -13.39 7.07
N PRO A 91 -14.01 -13.87 6.67
CA PRO A 91 -14.67 -13.41 5.45
C PRO A 91 -15.10 -11.92 5.49
N GLU A 92 -15.17 -11.31 6.64
CA GLU A 92 -15.43 -9.86 6.81
C GLU A 92 -14.25 -8.99 6.38
N ILE A 93 -13.01 -9.53 6.30
CA ILE A 93 -11.83 -8.77 5.92
C ILE A 93 -11.76 -8.61 4.40
N GLY A 94 -11.64 -7.39 3.94
CA GLY A 94 -11.42 -7.03 2.54
C GLY A 94 -9.95 -6.91 2.18
N LEU A 95 -9.20 -6.18 3.00
CA LEU A 95 -7.77 -5.93 2.82
C LEU A 95 -6.99 -6.33 4.08
N LEU A 96 -5.86 -7.01 3.88
CA LEU A 96 -4.95 -7.44 4.94
C LEU A 96 -3.54 -6.96 4.62
N GLY A 97 -2.90 -6.20 5.51
CA GLY A 97 -1.53 -5.72 5.36
C GLY A 97 -0.62 -6.22 6.47
N PRO A 98 0.56 -6.76 6.14
CA PRO A 98 1.52 -7.26 7.13
C PRO A 98 2.23 -6.10 7.84
N LYS A 99 2.87 -6.43 8.96
CA LYS A 99 3.88 -5.56 9.56
C LYS A 99 5.03 -5.33 8.58
N GLN A 100 5.60 -4.14 8.57
CA GLN A 100 6.72 -3.82 7.68
C GLN A 100 7.94 -3.39 8.47
N TYR A 101 9.11 -3.85 8.04
CA TYR A 101 10.40 -3.44 8.59
C TYR A 101 11.27 -2.84 7.51
N ASN A 102 12.02 -1.82 7.86
CA ASN A 102 13.14 -1.36 7.05
C ASN A 102 14.26 -2.41 7.06
N PHE A 103 15.14 -2.41 6.06
CA PHE A 103 16.27 -3.33 6.01
C PHE A 103 17.28 -3.18 7.17
N ASN A 104 17.24 -2.07 7.89
CA ASN A 104 18.02 -1.89 9.14
C ASN A 104 17.34 -2.46 10.39
N GLY A 105 16.22 -3.18 10.23
CA GLY A 105 15.46 -3.80 11.32
C GLY A 105 14.51 -2.85 12.08
N SER A 106 14.46 -1.57 11.74
CA SER A 106 13.51 -0.65 12.37
C SER A 106 12.09 -0.86 11.83
N LEU A 107 11.09 -0.75 12.71
CA LEU A 107 9.68 -0.82 12.34
C LEU A 107 9.33 0.32 11.39
N GLN A 108 8.63 -0.02 10.31
CA GLN A 108 8.06 0.94 9.39
C GLN A 108 6.56 1.08 9.65
N GLN A 109 6.09 2.32 9.74
CA GLN A 109 4.66 2.58 9.88
C GLN A 109 3.92 2.19 8.60
N SER A 110 3.00 1.22 8.70
CA SER A 110 2.27 0.64 7.56
C SER A 110 0.75 0.75 7.65
N CYS A 111 0.21 1.27 8.76
CA CYS A 111 -1.22 1.49 8.96
C CYS A 111 -1.48 2.82 9.68
N PHE A 112 -2.66 3.41 9.47
CA PHE A 112 -2.94 4.78 9.86
C PHE A 112 -4.44 5.02 10.06
N HIS A 113 -4.79 6.14 10.72
CA HIS A 113 -6.13 6.72 10.62
C HIS A 113 -6.34 7.44 9.29
N PHE A 114 -7.60 7.63 8.87
CA PHE A 114 -7.89 8.43 7.68
C PHE A 114 -7.37 9.85 7.80
N TYR A 115 -6.95 10.38 6.66
CA TYR A 115 -6.51 11.76 6.59
C TYR A 115 -7.63 12.73 6.94
N ARG A 116 -7.27 13.71 7.77
CA ARG A 116 -8.03 14.96 7.96
C ARG A 116 -7.24 16.09 7.28
N PRO A 117 -7.90 17.20 6.90
CA PRO A 117 -7.20 18.33 6.28
C PRO A 117 -6.00 18.82 7.09
N GLU A 118 -6.15 18.90 8.42
CA GLU A 118 -5.08 19.28 9.33
C GLU A 118 -3.90 18.27 9.35
N THR A 119 -4.14 17.00 9.03
CA THR A 119 -3.07 15.99 8.94
C THR A 119 -2.05 16.37 7.87
N ILE A 120 -2.53 16.82 6.70
CA ILE A 120 -1.65 17.28 5.61
C ILE A 120 -0.84 18.50 6.07
N LEU A 121 -1.51 19.47 6.69
CA LEU A 121 -0.88 20.68 7.22
C LEU A 121 0.24 20.31 8.21
N TYR A 122 -0.05 19.47 9.21
CA TYR A 122 0.95 19.10 10.22
C TYR A 122 2.09 18.25 9.67
N ARG A 123 1.83 17.36 8.71
CA ARG A 123 2.88 16.56 8.07
C ARG A 123 3.82 17.38 7.20
N ARG A 124 3.38 18.51 6.66
CA ARG A 124 4.09 19.31 5.67
C ARG A 124 4.62 20.63 6.20
N THR A 125 4.30 21.01 7.44
CA THR A 125 4.73 22.28 8.03
C THR A 125 5.39 22.10 9.39
N TRP A 126 6.03 23.15 9.88
CA TRP A 126 6.62 23.22 11.22
C TRP A 126 5.56 23.07 12.34
N LEU A 127 4.28 23.32 12.05
CA LEU A 127 3.18 23.15 12.99
C LEU A 127 3.08 21.73 13.54
N GLY A 128 3.50 20.73 12.76
CA GLY A 128 3.59 19.35 13.23
C GLY A 128 4.61 19.11 14.36
N ARG A 129 5.54 20.05 14.60
CA ARG A 129 6.49 19.99 15.71
C ARG A 129 5.94 20.57 17.01
N LEU A 130 4.84 21.31 16.96
CA LEU A 130 4.17 21.86 18.14
C LEU A 130 3.44 20.76 18.91
N PRO A 131 3.15 20.95 20.21
CA PRO A 131 2.50 19.92 21.04
C PRO A 131 1.20 19.39 20.46
N PHE A 132 0.32 20.25 19.96
CA PHE A 132 -0.93 19.87 19.33
C PHE A 132 -0.73 19.11 18.00
N GLY A 133 0.20 19.55 17.16
CA GLY A 133 0.56 18.89 15.90
C GLY A 133 1.17 17.51 16.15
N ARG A 134 2.08 17.38 17.14
CA ARG A 134 2.65 16.10 17.55
C ARG A 134 1.58 15.15 18.09
N LYS A 135 0.63 15.65 18.90
CA LYS A 135 -0.49 14.85 19.41
C LYS A 135 -1.33 14.31 18.26
N HIS A 136 -1.68 15.16 17.29
CA HIS A 136 -2.45 14.76 16.11
C HIS A 136 -1.69 13.74 15.25
N LEU A 137 -0.39 13.96 14.98
CA LEU A 137 0.41 13.02 14.19
C LEU A 137 0.61 11.67 14.88
N ARG A 138 0.72 11.62 16.21
CA ARG A 138 0.75 10.37 16.98
C ARG A 138 -0.58 9.62 16.88
N TRP A 139 -1.71 10.33 16.96
CA TRP A 139 -3.03 9.75 16.68
C TRP A 139 -3.06 9.23 15.23
N PHE A 140 -2.76 10.03 14.24
CA PHE A 140 -2.79 9.66 12.82
C PHE A 140 -1.97 8.39 12.51
N THR A 141 -0.82 8.24 13.14
CA THR A 141 0.07 7.08 12.94
C THR A 141 -0.23 5.90 13.87
N LEU A 142 -1.34 5.92 14.62
CA LEU A 142 -1.66 4.87 15.60
C LEU A 142 -0.51 4.59 16.59
N ALA A 143 0.35 5.59 16.84
CA ALA A 143 1.58 5.41 17.63
C ALA A 143 1.32 5.14 19.13
N GLN A 144 0.07 5.19 19.57
CA GLN A 144 -0.35 4.88 20.94
C GLN A 144 -1.03 3.50 21.04
N GLU A 145 -1.32 2.89 19.90
CA GLU A 145 -1.94 1.56 19.84
C GLU A 145 -0.87 0.46 19.90
N PRO A 146 -1.07 -0.59 20.67
CA PRO A 146 -0.06 -1.65 20.82
C PRO A 146 0.15 -2.45 19.51
N LEU A 147 -0.81 -2.49 18.59
CA LEU A 147 -0.76 -3.17 17.28
C LEU A 147 -0.01 -4.54 17.32
N THR A 148 -0.20 -5.27 18.40
CA THR A 148 0.40 -6.59 18.61
C THR A 148 -0.48 -7.74 18.13
N GLU A 149 -1.76 -7.45 17.90
CA GLU A 149 -2.78 -8.37 17.41
C GLU A 149 -3.38 -7.85 16.10
N PRO A 150 -4.02 -8.72 15.29
CA PRO A 150 -4.74 -8.29 14.10
C PRO A 150 -5.76 -7.20 14.44
N THR A 151 -5.58 -6.02 13.88
CA THR A 151 -6.32 -4.82 14.27
C THR A 151 -6.97 -4.18 13.06
N ALA A 152 -8.27 -3.88 13.14
CA ALA A 152 -8.96 -3.08 12.15
C ALA A 152 -8.40 -1.65 12.18
N VAL A 153 -8.07 -1.12 11.01
CA VAL A 153 -7.43 0.19 10.86
C VAL A 153 -8.08 0.94 9.69
N ASP A 154 -8.02 2.25 9.70
CA ASP A 154 -8.66 3.03 8.65
C ASP A 154 -8.05 2.72 7.27
N TRP A 155 -6.73 2.67 7.18
CA TRP A 155 -6.04 2.28 5.94
C TRP A 155 -4.64 1.71 6.19
N ILE A 156 -4.18 0.92 5.23
CA ILE A 156 -2.84 0.33 5.16
C ILE A 156 -2.13 0.84 3.91
N ILE A 157 -0.80 0.94 3.97
CA ILE A 157 0.01 1.43 2.85
C ILE A 157 0.00 0.44 1.68
N GLY A 158 -0.08 0.96 0.45
CA GLY A 158 -0.18 0.20 -0.79
C GLY A 158 1.02 -0.69 -1.13
N SER A 159 2.12 -0.61 -0.35
CA SER A 159 3.33 -1.39 -0.61
C SER A 159 3.19 -2.90 -0.38
N ALA A 160 2.24 -3.34 0.48
CA ALA A 160 1.94 -4.76 0.71
C ALA A 160 0.48 -4.94 1.16
N MET A 161 -0.38 -5.44 0.27
CA MET A 161 -1.82 -5.64 0.49
C MET A 161 -2.28 -6.99 -0.04
N LEU A 162 -2.79 -7.86 0.82
CA LEU A 162 -3.47 -9.10 0.41
C LEU A 162 -4.98 -8.85 0.35
N VAL A 163 -5.61 -9.25 -0.75
CA VAL A 163 -7.03 -9.03 -1.03
C VAL A 163 -7.67 -10.26 -1.68
N SER A 164 -8.94 -10.53 -1.37
CA SER A 164 -9.76 -11.42 -2.19
C SER A 164 -10.10 -10.74 -3.52
N ARG A 165 -9.81 -11.41 -4.64
CA ARG A 165 -10.11 -10.88 -5.98
C ARG A 165 -11.59 -10.56 -6.16
N ALA A 166 -12.50 -11.41 -5.67
CA ALA A 166 -13.94 -11.16 -5.72
C ALA A 166 -14.34 -9.86 -4.99
N LYS A 167 -13.77 -9.61 -3.80
CA LYS A 167 -14.01 -8.35 -3.06
C LYS A 167 -13.41 -7.14 -3.76
N ALA A 168 -12.21 -7.27 -4.32
CA ALA A 168 -11.60 -6.22 -5.12
C ALA A 168 -12.45 -5.86 -6.34
N GLN A 169 -13.05 -6.85 -7.00
CA GLN A 169 -14.00 -6.64 -8.11
C GLN A 169 -15.29 -5.93 -7.64
N THR A 170 -15.83 -6.29 -6.49
CA THR A 170 -17.01 -5.64 -5.90
C THR A 170 -16.76 -4.18 -5.57
N VAL A 171 -15.61 -3.87 -4.93
CA VAL A 171 -15.22 -2.50 -4.54
C VAL A 171 -14.80 -1.67 -5.76
N GLY A 172 -14.32 -2.33 -6.80
CA GLY A 172 -13.79 -1.74 -8.01
C GLY A 172 -12.30 -1.39 -7.95
N PRO A 173 -11.70 -1.04 -9.10
CA PRO A 173 -10.26 -0.75 -9.23
C PRO A 173 -9.84 0.47 -8.42
N MET A 174 -8.55 0.67 -8.24
CA MET A 174 -8.02 1.93 -7.69
C MET A 174 -8.42 3.11 -8.57
N ASP A 175 -8.78 4.24 -7.96
CA ASP A 175 -9.29 5.42 -8.66
C ASP A 175 -8.17 6.12 -9.44
N GLU A 176 -8.29 6.16 -10.76
CA GLU A 176 -7.26 6.69 -11.66
C GLU A 176 -7.06 8.21 -11.58
N ARG A 177 -7.88 8.95 -10.83
CA ARG A 177 -7.67 10.37 -10.56
C ARG A 177 -6.44 10.64 -9.70
N PHE A 178 -6.00 9.68 -8.89
CA PHE A 178 -4.81 9.78 -8.04
C PHE A 178 -3.60 9.27 -8.82
N PHE A 179 -2.69 10.15 -9.22
CA PHE A 179 -1.47 9.73 -9.92
C PHE A 179 -0.50 9.02 -8.98
N LEU A 180 -0.29 9.59 -7.81
CA LEU A 180 0.56 9.06 -6.75
C LEU A 180 0.08 9.59 -5.41
N TYR A 181 0.05 8.74 -4.37
CA TYR A 181 -0.52 8.99 -3.06
C TYR A 181 -2.06 9.09 -3.06
N MET A 182 -2.68 8.78 -1.95
CA MET A 182 -4.13 8.73 -1.69
C MET A 182 -4.90 7.63 -2.44
N GLU A 183 -4.32 6.94 -3.43
CA GLU A 183 -4.95 5.81 -4.11
C GLU A 183 -5.21 4.63 -3.16
N ASP A 184 -4.26 4.34 -2.26
CA ASP A 184 -4.36 3.33 -1.21
C ASP A 184 -5.35 3.74 -0.12
N VAL A 185 -5.32 5.00 0.30
CA VAL A 185 -6.28 5.58 1.27
C VAL A 185 -7.70 5.52 0.73
N ASP A 186 -7.89 5.92 -0.54
CA ASP A 186 -9.18 5.88 -1.22
C ASP A 186 -9.71 4.44 -1.35
N TRP A 187 -8.83 3.51 -1.71
CA TRP A 187 -9.22 2.11 -1.89
C TRP A 187 -9.62 1.47 -0.58
N CYS A 188 -8.84 1.66 0.49
CA CYS A 188 -9.18 1.21 1.84
C CYS A 188 -10.51 1.79 2.31
N ARG A 189 -10.74 3.10 2.08
CA ARG A 189 -12.02 3.74 2.42
C ARG A 189 -13.19 3.10 1.69
N ARG A 190 -13.06 2.79 0.41
CA ARG A 190 -14.10 2.11 -0.35
C ARG A 190 -14.36 0.69 0.14
N PHE A 191 -13.34 -0.04 0.61
CA PHE A 191 -13.56 -1.33 1.29
C PHE A 191 -14.46 -1.16 2.51
N TRP A 192 -14.19 -0.19 3.37
CA TRP A 192 -15.05 0.15 4.51
C TRP A 192 -16.47 0.56 4.09
N GLU A 193 -16.60 1.39 3.06
CA GLU A 193 -17.91 1.81 2.52
C GLU A 193 -18.73 0.61 1.97
N HIS A 194 -18.07 -0.50 1.60
CA HIS A 194 -18.72 -1.76 1.19
C HIS A 194 -18.87 -2.77 2.33
N GLY A 195 -18.62 -2.38 3.57
CA GLY A 195 -18.75 -3.24 4.75
C GLY A 195 -17.62 -4.26 4.95
N TYR A 196 -16.49 -4.10 4.26
CA TYR A 196 -15.30 -4.94 4.43
C TYR A 196 -14.26 -4.27 5.32
N LYS A 197 -13.71 -5.02 6.26
CA LYS A 197 -12.64 -4.55 7.15
C LYS A 197 -11.31 -4.40 6.42
N VAL A 198 -10.54 -3.40 6.82
CA VAL A 198 -9.12 -3.25 6.48
C VAL A 198 -8.33 -3.56 7.74
N VAL A 199 -7.44 -4.56 7.69
CA VAL A 199 -6.78 -5.08 8.88
C VAL A 199 -5.26 -4.99 8.75
N HIS A 200 -4.63 -4.45 9.79
CA HIS A 200 -3.19 -4.61 10.02
C HIS A 200 -2.94 -5.96 10.70
N TYR A 201 -2.06 -6.77 10.11
CA TYR A 201 -1.73 -8.12 10.58
C TYR A 201 -0.29 -8.19 11.07
N PRO A 202 -0.06 -8.11 12.39
CA PRO A 202 1.29 -8.03 12.96
C PRO A 202 2.00 -9.38 13.15
N ASN A 203 1.29 -10.52 12.99
CA ASN A 203 1.86 -11.84 13.26
C ASN A 203 2.89 -12.25 12.21
N THR A 204 2.85 -11.63 11.05
CA THR A 204 3.89 -11.79 10.02
C THR A 204 4.38 -10.43 9.51
N PHE A 205 5.49 -10.44 8.76
CA PHE A 205 6.10 -9.20 8.31
C PHE A 205 6.75 -9.34 6.92
N VAL A 206 7.03 -8.18 6.35
CA VAL A 206 7.86 -8.05 5.16
C VAL A 206 8.94 -7.00 5.39
N TYR A 207 10.06 -7.10 4.67
CA TYR A 207 11.03 -6.02 4.60
C TYR A 207 10.72 -5.14 3.40
N HIS A 208 10.74 -3.81 3.61
CA HIS A 208 10.48 -2.83 2.57
C HIS A 208 11.65 -1.84 2.48
N TYR A 209 12.24 -1.71 1.30
CA TYR A 209 13.28 -0.73 1.04
C TYR A 209 12.64 0.64 0.80
N HIS A 210 12.26 1.31 1.89
CA HIS A 210 11.68 2.64 1.78
C HIS A 210 12.74 3.70 1.47
N GLY A 211 13.00 3.92 0.19
CA GLY A 211 13.73 5.09 -0.27
C GLY A 211 12.89 6.35 0.00
N LYS A 212 13.18 7.09 1.09
CA LYS A 212 12.46 8.31 1.51
C LYS A 212 12.48 9.42 0.44
N GLY A 213 11.93 9.15 -0.74
CA GLY A 213 11.95 10.03 -1.90
C GLY A 213 11.28 11.39 -1.65
N SER A 214 10.19 11.41 -0.87
CA SER A 214 9.43 12.65 -0.60
C SER A 214 10.00 13.54 0.52
N ALA A 215 10.99 13.06 1.29
CA ALA A 215 11.55 13.78 2.44
C ALA A 215 12.93 14.40 2.18
N LYS A 216 13.50 14.25 0.98
CA LYS A 216 14.79 14.84 0.62
C LYS A 216 14.63 16.34 0.33
N GLY A 217 15.32 17.21 1.10
CA GLY A 217 15.48 18.61 0.73
C GLY A 217 15.03 19.69 1.73
N GLY A 218 14.61 19.33 2.97
CA GLY A 218 14.11 20.32 3.94
C GLY A 218 12.76 20.94 3.54
N PHE A 219 12.14 21.72 4.45
CA PHE A 219 10.77 22.23 4.25
C PHE A 219 10.59 23.10 2.99
N PHE A 220 11.43 24.14 2.82
CA PHE A 220 11.30 25.05 1.68
C PHE A 220 11.79 24.42 0.36
N GLY A 221 12.85 23.61 0.39
CA GLY A 221 13.36 22.93 -0.80
C GLY A 221 12.40 21.85 -1.33
N SER A 222 11.75 21.09 -0.44
CA SER A 222 10.78 20.07 -0.86
C SER A 222 9.48 20.67 -1.39
N LEU A 223 9.02 21.80 -0.86
CA LEU A 223 7.81 22.48 -1.33
C LEU A 223 8.00 23.14 -2.70
N LEU A 224 9.20 23.71 -2.95
CA LEU A 224 9.46 24.44 -4.19
C LEU A 224 9.98 23.56 -5.33
N PHE A 225 10.71 22.48 -5.03
CA PHE A 225 11.46 21.72 -6.06
C PHE A 225 11.21 20.21 -6.07
N ASN A 226 10.36 19.66 -5.18
CA ASN A 226 10.11 18.22 -5.17
C ASN A 226 8.74 17.88 -5.83
N PRO A 227 8.73 17.29 -7.03
CA PRO A 227 7.48 16.91 -7.73
C PRO A 227 6.58 15.99 -6.89
N LEU A 228 7.16 15.13 -6.06
CA LEU A 228 6.41 14.20 -5.21
C LEU A 228 5.58 14.95 -4.15
N THR A 229 6.00 16.15 -3.73
CA THR A 229 5.21 16.98 -2.82
C THR A 229 3.96 17.51 -3.51
N TRP A 230 4.09 17.94 -4.76
CA TRP A 230 2.97 18.45 -5.55
C TRP A 230 1.97 17.34 -5.89
N TYR A 231 2.44 16.14 -6.25
CA TYR A 231 1.54 14.98 -6.44
C TYR A 231 0.77 14.65 -5.17
N HIS A 232 1.41 14.74 -3.99
CA HIS A 232 0.72 14.48 -2.73
C HIS A 232 -0.34 15.55 -2.41
N ILE A 233 -0.06 16.83 -2.66
CA ILE A 233 -1.01 17.93 -2.46
C ILE A 233 -2.19 17.80 -3.42
N ASP A 234 -1.93 17.59 -4.70
CA ASP A 234 -2.96 17.40 -5.75
C ASP A 234 -3.87 16.21 -5.41
N SER A 235 -3.27 15.05 -5.07
CA SER A 235 -4.04 13.87 -4.70
C SER A 235 -4.84 14.08 -3.42
N ALA A 236 -4.30 14.80 -2.43
CA ALA A 236 -5.03 15.14 -1.21
C ALA A 236 -6.24 16.05 -1.49
N LEU A 237 -6.08 17.07 -2.33
CA LEU A 237 -7.17 17.94 -2.74
C LEU A 237 -8.27 17.15 -3.47
N LYS A 238 -7.89 16.28 -4.40
CA LYS A 238 -8.83 15.39 -5.11
C LYS A 238 -9.55 14.45 -4.13
N TYR A 239 -8.85 13.90 -3.14
CA TYR A 239 -9.43 13.02 -2.12
C TYR A 239 -10.48 13.78 -1.28
N PHE A 240 -10.14 14.94 -0.72
CA PHE A 240 -11.08 15.72 0.08
C PHE A 240 -12.25 16.25 -0.77
N TRP A 241 -12.04 16.58 -2.01
CA TRP A 241 -13.13 16.95 -2.93
C TRP A 241 -14.08 15.78 -3.19
N LYS A 242 -13.53 14.57 -3.49
CA LYS A 242 -14.31 13.34 -3.73
C LYS A 242 -15.23 13.02 -2.56
N TYR A 243 -14.75 13.23 -1.34
CA TYR A 243 -15.44 12.87 -0.11
C TYR A 243 -16.04 14.06 0.63
N ARG A 244 -16.16 15.21 0.00
CA ARG A 244 -16.76 16.39 0.61
C ARG A 244 -18.21 16.11 1.04
N GLY A 245 -18.53 16.40 2.31
CA GLY A 245 -19.87 16.17 2.88
C GLY A 245 -20.20 14.70 3.17
N LYS A 246 -19.28 13.76 2.93
CA LYS A 246 -19.47 12.38 3.32
C LYS A 246 -18.76 12.09 4.66
N PRO A 247 -19.44 11.45 5.62
CA PRO A 247 -18.79 11.03 6.86
C PRO A 247 -17.68 10.01 6.57
N LEU A 248 -16.75 9.86 7.49
CA LEU A 248 -15.84 8.71 7.48
C LEU A 248 -16.63 7.44 7.76
N PRO A 249 -16.31 6.32 7.11
CA PRO A 249 -16.94 5.04 7.43
C PRO A 249 -16.60 4.64 8.87
N PRO A 250 -17.50 3.91 9.56
CA PRO A 250 -17.18 3.33 10.86
C PRO A 250 -16.06 2.30 10.71
N VAL A 251 -15.08 2.34 11.61
CA VAL A 251 -13.96 1.40 11.68
C VAL A 251 -14.12 0.61 12.99
N GLU A 252 -14.69 -0.61 12.85
CA GLU A 252 -15.02 -1.50 13.97
C GLU A 252 -14.44 -2.91 13.75
#